data_02cca1cc572cf5a34b431fc44394d7b6
#
_entry.id   02cca1cc572cf5a34b431fc44394d7b6
#
_cell.length_a   1.000
_cell.length_b   1.000
_cell.length_c   1.000
_cell.angle_alpha   90.00
_cell.angle_beta   90.00
_cell.angle_gamma   90.00
#
_symmetry.space_group_name_H-M   'P 1'
#
loop_
_entity.id
_entity.type
_entity.pdbx_description
1 polymer ?
#
loop_
_entity_poly.entity_id
_entity_poly.type
_entity_poly.pdbx_seq_one_letter_code
_entity_poly.pdbx_strand_id
1 'polypeptide(L)'
;MSERDEKLIEKLVQMDDVGAWRDAYTLCMHMIEEESSEILDARGGLVSVSHNMENVNKALVYGRELRKKIVRMLKTGDARCEKLYWDLLLMASPFDFDSFCRYIEKDREPSKKFYEPRRKQLYQLAVALQQLEDNELDLLAVSMPPGVGKTALAIFYICWTSGLHPEMQTLCASHNNDFLKGVYDECLRIFDPDGEYRWAEVFPKVPVCGQLAKSLRIDLGRRKRFQ
;
A
#
# COMPACT_ATOMS: atom_id res chain seq x y z
N MET A 1 18.07 9.85 12.25
CA MET A 1 17.48 9.70 13.62
C MET A 1 18.54 9.37 14.63
N SER A 2 18.40 9.82 15.90
CA SER A 2 19.41 9.58 16.93
C SER A 2 19.25 8.19 17.56
N GLU A 3 20.35 7.59 18.04
CA GLU A 3 20.30 6.32 18.84
C GLU A 3 19.39 6.43 20.07
N ARG A 4 19.19 7.66 20.56
CA ARG A 4 18.27 7.96 21.66
C ARG A 4 16.81 7.74 21.30
N ASP A 5 16.44 8.11 20.07
CA ASP A 5 15.05 7.98 19.60
C ASP A 5 14.71 6.51 19.35
N GLU A 6 15.64 5.71 18.83
CA GLU A 6 15.46 4.26 18.67
C GLU A 6 15.21 3.57 20.02
N LYS A 7 16.06 3.87 21.01
CA LYS A 7 15.87 3.34 22.38
C LYS A 7 14.54 3.77 23.02
N LEU A 8 14.08 4.98 22.68
CA LEU A 8 12.77 5.44 23.16
C LEU A 8 11.64 4.65 22.52
N ILE A 9 11.67 4.43 21.19
CA ILE A 9 10.68 3.62 20.49
C ILE A 9 10.63 2.20 21.07
N GLU A 10 11.78 1.56 21.23
CA GLU A 10 11.88 0.21 21.84
C GLU A 10 11.20 0.16 23.23
N LYS A 11 11.48 1.15 24.07
CA LYS A 11 10.86 1.24 25.40
C LYS A 11 9.34 1.41 25.31
N LEU A 12 8.84 2.30 24.44
CA LEU A 12 7.42 2.56 24.25
C LEU A 12 6.68 1.33 23.71
N VAL A 13 7.30 0.62 22.76
CA VAL A 13 6.76 -0.63 22.20
C VAL A 13 6.63 -1.73 23.26
N GLN A 14 7.54 -1.78 24.26
CA GLN A 14 7.49 -2.75 25.35
C GLN A 14 6.41 -2.43 26.40
N MET A 15 5.97 -1.19 26.51
CA MET A 15 4.89 -0.81 27.43
C MET A 15 3.57 -1.46 26.99
N ASP A 16 2.70 -1.73 27.97
CA ASP A 16 1.36 -2.30 27.73
C ASP A 16 0.29 -1.19 27.86
N ASP A 17 0.53 -0.09 27.11
CA ASP A 17 -0.29 1.11 27.13
C ASP A 17 -0.51 1.67 25.71
N VAL A 18 -1.76 1.92 25.36
CA VAL A 18 -2.16 2.42 24.03
C VAL A 18 -1.61 3.83 23.75
N GLY A 19 -1.47 4.67 24.80
CA GLY A 19 -0.86 5.99 24.68
C GLY A 19 0.60 5.88 24.26
N ALA A 20 1.38 5.04 24.96
CA ALA A 20 2.78 4.77 24.64
C ALA A 20 2.94 4.20 23.20
N TRP A 21 2.04 3.31 22.77
CA TRP A 21 2.07 2.78 21.41
C TRP A 21 1.78 3.84 20.35
N ARG A 22 0.92 4.82 20.66
CA ARG A 22 0.67 5.95 19.77
C ARG A 22 1.88 6.86 19.65
N ASP A 23 2.57 7.11 20.76
CA ASP A 23 3.82 7.88 20.75
C ASP A 23 4.90 7.14 19.93
N ALA A 24 5.02 5.83 20.10
CA ALA A 24 5.92 5.00 19.29
C ALA A 24 5.58 5.07 17.78
N TYR A 25 4.29 5.01 17.42
CA TYR A 25 3.84 5.21 16.03
C TYR A 25 4.23 6.57 15.50
N THR A 26 4.04 7.65 16.27
CA THR A 26 4.41 9.01 15.86
C THR A 26 5.91 9.11 15.58
N LEU A 27 6.74 8.50 16.43
CA LEU A 27 8.18 8.45 16.21
C LEU A 27 8.55 7.61 14.97
N CYS A 28 7.85 6.49 14.72
CA CYS A 28 8.06 5.70 13.50
C CYS A 28 7.70 6.50 12.23
N MET A 29 6.61 7.28 12.26
CA MET A 29 6.27 8.16 11.14
C MET A 29 7.35 9.20 10.89
N HIS A 30 7.85 9.83 11.97
CA HIS A 30 8.95 10.79 11.86
C HIS A 30 10.22 10.14 11.28
N MET A 31 10.52 8.88 11.65
CA MET A 31 11.64 8.13 11.05
C MET A 31 11.50 7.97 9.54
N ILE A 32 10.30 7.65 9.07
CA ILE A 32 10.04 7.44 7.63
C ILE A 32 10.17 8.76 6.87
N GLU A 33 9.71 9.86 7.47
CA GLU A 33 9.73 11.19 6.85
C GLU A 33 11.12 11.84 6.92
N GLU A 34 11.93 11.52 7.92
CA GLU A 34 13.29 12.01 8.05
C GLU A 34 14.15 11.52 6.89
N GLU A 35 14.83 12.43 6.21
CA GLU A 35 15.62 12.16 5.01
C GLU A 35 14.79 11.69 3.80
N SER A 36 13.46 11.81 3.85
CA SER A 36 12.66 11.63 2.64
C SER A 36 12.78 12.85 1.73
N SER A 37 12.85 12.62 0.44
CA SER A 37 12.89 13.69 -0.56
C SER A 37 11.98 13.39 -1.74
N GLU A 38 11.29 14.43 -2.23
CA GLU A 38 10.55 14.34 -3.48
C GLU A 38 11.50 14.46 -4.66
N ILE A 39 11.49 13.49 -5.54
CA ILE A 39 12.19 13.56 -6.82
C ILE A 39 11.21 14.13 -7.82
N LEU A 40 11.54 15.33 -8.32
CA LEU A 40 10.72 16.06 -9.27
C LEU A 40 11.36 16.02 -10.66
N ASP A 41 10.54 16.00 -11.71
CA ASP A 41 11.00 16.17 -13.08
C ASP A 41 11.44 17.63 -13.32
N ALA A 42 12.07 17.90 -14.49
CA ALA A 42 12.53 19.24 -14.89
C ALA A 42 11.40 20.30 -14.96
N ARG A 43 10.14 19.90 -14.80
CA ARG A 43 8.95 20.76 -14.83
C ARG A 43 8.21 20.80 -13.47
N GLY A 44 8.81 20.23 -12.42
CA GLY A 44 8.23 20.17 -11.06
C GLY A 44 7.10 19.14 -10.91
N GLY A 45 6.99 18.15 -11.80
CA GLY A 45 6.11 17.00 -11.63
C GLY A 45 6.72 15.96 -10.69
N LEU A 46 5.93 15.38 -9.78
CA LEU A 46 6.41 14.33 -8.90
C LEU A 46 6.74 13.07 -9.72
N VAL A 47 7.99 12.63 -9.64
CA VAL A 47 8.50 11.40 -10.24
C VAL A 47 8.39 10.27 -9.23
N SER A 48 8.98 10.46 -8.06
CA SER A 48 8.94 9.49 -6.96
C SER A 48 9.23 10.19 -5.63
N VAL A 49 9.03 9.46 -4.53
CA VAL A 49 9.48 9.87 -3.21
C VAL A 49 10.61 8.93 -2.80
N SER A 50 11.80 9.48 -2.59
CA SER A 50 12.92 8.73 -2.05
C SER A 50 12.84 8.70 -0.53
N HIS A 51 13.06 7.53 0.06
CA HIS A 51 13.11 7.34 1.51
C HIS A 51 14.43 6.71 1.92
N ASN A 52 14.86 7.00 3.16
CA ASN A 52 15.93 6.22 3.77
C ASN A 52 15.39 4.83 4.14
N MET A 53 15.70 3.82 3.33
CA MET A 53 15.17 2.46 3.49
C MET A 53 15.60 1.78 4.80
N GLU A 54 16.71 2.16 5.41
CA GLU A 54 17.08 1.66 6.74
C GLU A 54 16.08 2.12 7.79
N ASN A 55 15.76 3.42 7.79
CA ASN A 55 14.76 4.01 8.69
C ASN A 55 13.36 3.40 8.44
N VAL A 56 12.96 3.26 7.18
CA VAL A 56 11.70 2.63 6.80
C VAL A 56 11.62 1.19 7.35
N ASN A 57 12.65 0.39 7.13
CA ASN A 57 12.67 -1.00 7.59
C ASN A 57 12.57 -1.11 9.11
N LYS A 58 13.27 -0.25 9.87
CA LYS A 58 13.16 -0.19 11.33
C LYS A 58 11.74 0.17 11.76
N ALA A 59 11.15 1.21 11.17
CA ALA A 59 9.77 1.63 11.46
C ALA A 59 8.75 0.52 11.17
N LEU A 60 8.93 -0.22 10.07
CA LEU A 60 8.08 -1.36 9.72
C LEU A 60 8.21 -2.52 10.72
N VAL A 61 9.41 -2.77 11.26
CA VAL A 61 9.61 -3.77 12.32
C VAL A 61 8.83 -3.39 13.57
N TYR A 62 9.02 -2.18 14.08
CA TYR A 62 8.28 -1.68 15.25
C TYR A 62 6.76 -1.65 14.99
N GLY A 63 6.32 -1.20 13.82
CA GLY A 63 4.91 -1.21 13.43
C GLY A 63 4.30 -2.62 13.42
N ARG A 64 5.05 -3.63 12.97
CA ARG A 64 4.60 -5.03 13.03
C ARG A 64 4.46 -5.55 14.45
N GLU A 65 5.37 -5.20 15.33
CA GLU A 65 5.29 -5.57 16.76
C GLU A 65 4.10 -4.90 17.45
N LEU A 66 3.90 -3.61 17.22
CA LEU A 66 2.74 -2.88 17.73
C LEU A 66 1.43 -3.50 17.24
N ARG A 67 1.32 -3.82 15.95
CA ARG A 67 0.12 -4.48 15.41
C ARG A 67 -0.18 -5.82 16.08
N LYS A 68 0.83 -6.63 16.39
CA LYS A 68 0.64 -7.90 17.13
C LYS A 68 0.04 -7.66 18.52
N LYS A 69 0.50 -6.63 19.22
CA LYS A 69 -0.04 -6.27 20.56
C LYS A 69 -1.47 -5.72 20.46
N ILE A 70 -1.70 -4.79 19.53
CA ILE A 70 -3.02 -4.17 19.31
C ILE A 70 -4.07 -5.22 18.95
N VAL A 71 -3.77 -6.18 18.07
CA VAL A 71 -4.71 -7.27 17.70
C VAL A 71 -5.18 -8.07 18.91
N ARG A 72 -4.34 -8.23 19.93
CA ARG A 72 -4.75 -8.89 21.17
C ARG A 72 -5.74 -8.03 21.96
N MET A 73 -5.59 -6.71 21.93
CA MET A 73 -6.45 -5.76 22.64
C MET A 73 -7.70 -5.35 21.84
N LEU A 74 -7.73 -5.50 20.51
CA LEU A 74 -8.93 -5.23 19.71
C LEU A 74 -10.16 -6.03 20.19
N LYS A 75 -9.93 -7.19 20.80
CA LYS A 75 -11.00 -8.00 21.40
C LYS A 75 -11.68 -7.31 22.59
N THR A 76 -11.07 -6.29 23.16
CA THR A 76 -11.64 -5.52 24.29
C THR A 76 -12.54 -4.37 23.83
N GLY A 77 -12.60 -4.08 22.52
CA GLY A 77 -13.45 -3.04 21.95
C GLY A 77 -12.94 -1.61 22.15
N ASP A 78 -11.66 -1.40 22.48
CA ASP A 78 -11.10 -0.05 22.61
C ASP A 78 -10.91 0.60 21.24
N ALA A 79 -11.71 1.63 20.96
CA ALA A 79 -11.67 2.39 19.69
C ALA A 79 -10.30 3.03 19.41
N ARG A 80 -9.50 3.33 20.44
CA ARG A 80 -8.13 3.87 20.25
C ARG A 80 -7.21 2.82 19.63
N CYS A 81 -7.38 1.54 20.00
CA CYS A 81 -6.66 0.42 19.40
C CYS A 81 -7.05 0.23 17.94
N GLU A 82 -8.34 0.34 17.61
CA GLU A 82 -8.80 0.19 16.24
C GLU A 82 -8.20 1.28 15.33
N LYS A 83 -8.28 2.55 15.77
CA LYS A 83 -7.68 3.64 15.02
C LYS A 83 -6.18 3.44 14.82
N LEU A 84 -5.44 3.12 15.88
CA LEU A 84 -3.99 2.92 15.80
C LEU A 84 -3.62 1.73 14.89
N TYR A 85 -4.44 0.69 14.87
CA TYR A 85 -4.25 -0.44 13.97
C TYR A 85 -4.30 -0.02 12.49
N TRP A 86 -5.29 0.80 12.13
CA TRP A 86 -5.42 1.31 10.76
C TRP A 86 -4.34 2.33 10.41
N ASP A 87 -3.95 3.19 11.35
CA ASP A 87 -2.83 4.12 11.19
C ASP A 87 -1.52 3.37 10.90
N LEU A 88 -1.25 2.25 11.61
CA LEU A 88 -0.07 1.40 11.38
C LEU A 88 -0.12 0.63 10.06
N LEU A 89 -1.31 0.27 9.58
CA LEU A 89 -1.45 -0.32 8.25
C LEU A 89 -1.21 0.73 7.16
N LEU A 90 -1.74 1.94 7.32
CA LEU A 90 -1.49 3.05 6.39
C LEU A 90 -0.01 3.38 6.28
N MET A 91 0.67 3.51 7.43
CA MET A 91 2.12 3.74 7.48
C MET A 91 2.91 2.69 6.67
N ALA A 92 2.51 1.42 6.78
CA ALA A 92 3.20 0.33 6.09
C ALA A 92 2.80 0.17 4.62
N SER A 93 1.62 0.63 4.22
CA SER A 93 1.03 0.36 2.89
C SER A 93 1.87 0.80 1.69
N PRO A 94 2.65 1.90 1.71
CA PRO A 94 3.55 2.23 0.61
C PRO A 94 4.73 1.27 0.45
N PHE A 95 5.07 0.50 1.49
CA PHE A 95 6.29 -0.31 1.54
C PHE A 95 6.02 -1.81 1.66
N ASP A 96 4.81 -2.22 2.01
CA ASP A 96 4.42 -3.59 2.28
C ASP A 96 3.09 -3.90 1.60
N PHE A 97 3.14 -4.71 0.56
CA PHE A 97 1.99 -5.03 -0.28
C PHE A 97 0.84 -5.72 0.47
N ASP A 98 1.15 -6.59 1.46
CA ASP A 98 0.12 -7.20 2.32
C ASP A 98 -0.62 -6.13 3.13
N SER A 99 0.10 -5.17 3.69
CA SER A 99 -0.50 -4.05 4.43
C SER A 99 -1.36 -3.17 3.52
N PHE A 100 -0.89 -2.89 2.31
CA PHE A 100 -1.65 -2.17 1.29
C PHE A 100 -2.98 -2.87 0.97
N CYS A 101 -2.95 -4.17 0.62
CA CYS A 101 -4.15 -4.93 0.29
C CYS A 101 -5.20 -4.91 1.40
N ARG A 102 -4.75 -4.90 2.66
CA ARG A 102 -5.64 -4.83 3.84
C ARG A 102 -6.20 -3.43 4.05
N TYR A 103 -5.35 -2.41 3.87
CA TYR A 103 -5.73 -1.03 4.14
C TYR A 103 -6.72 -0.48 3.13
N ILE A 104 -6.52 -0.71 1.83
CA ILE A 104 -7.38 -0.12 0.80
C ILE A 104 -8.83 -0.57 0.90
N GLU A 105 -9.09 -1.71 1.50
CA GLU A 105 -10.44 -2.26 1.72
C GLU A 105 -11.00 -1.94 3.11
N LYS A 106 -10.37 -1.06 3.92
CA LYS A 106 -10.74 -0.88 5.33
C LYS A 106 -12.22 -0.54 5.53
N ASP A 107 -12.76 0.35 4.72
CA ASP A 107 -14.14 0.86 4.86
C ASP A 107 -15.16 0.11 3.98
N ARG A 108 -14.72 -0.91 3.22
CA ARG A 108 -15.64 -1.74 2.44
C ARG A 108 -16.49 -2.64 3.36
N GLU A 109 -17.72 -2.89 2.94
CA GLU A 109 -18.56 -3.88 3.61
C GLU A 109 -17.82 -5.23 3.73
N PRO A 110 -17.91 -5.93 4.87
CA PRO A 110 -17.24 -7.23 5.05
C PRO A 110 -17.54 -8.25 3.95
N SER A 111 -18.76 -8.25 3.40
CA SER A 111 -19.20 -9.14 2.29
C SER A 111 -18.52 -8.84 0.96
N LYS A 112 -18.05 -7.58 0.76
CA LYS A 112 -17.39 -7.10 -0.45
C LYS A 112 -15.88 -7.13 -0.35
N LYS A 113 -15.30 -7.34 0.86
CA LYS A 113 -13.86 -7.44 1.03
C LYS A 113 -13.31 -8.66 0.28
N PHE A 114 -12.30 -8.40 -0.52
CA PHE A 114 -11.66 -9.45 -1.32
C PHE A 114 -10.49 -10.09 -0.59
N TYR A 115 -9.53 -9.28 -0.11
CA TYR A 115 -8.23 -9.78 0.34
C TYR A 115 -8.27 -10.41 1.72
N GLU A 116 -8.82 -9.73 2.74
CA GLU A 116 -8.78 -10.22 4.12
C GLU A 116 -9.41 -11.63 4.28
N PRO A 117 -10.57 -11.96 3.68
CA PRO A 117 -11.14 -13.31 3.76
C PRO A 117 -10.27 -14.38 3.08
N ARG A 118 -9.48 -14.00 2.09
CA ARG A 118 -8.63 -14.92 1.28
C ARG A 118 -7.16 -14.81 1.62
N ARG A 119 -6.78 -13.94 2.55
CA ARG A 119 -5.39 -13.63 2.88
C ARG A 119 -4.55 -14.88 3.16
N LYS A 120 -5.10 -15.84 3.92
CA LYS A 120 -4.38 -17.09 4.22
C LYS A 120 -3.95 -17.85 2.95
N GLN A 121 -4.76 -17.81 1.89
CA GLN A 121 -4.50 -18.50 0.63
C GLN A 121 -3.62 -17.66 -0.31
N LEU A 122 -3.75 -16.32 -0.27
CA LEU A 122 -3.09 -15.40 -1.18
C LEU A 122 -1.78 -14.84 -0.62
N TYR A 123 -1.49 -15.03 0.66
CA TYR A 123 -0.34 -14.42 1.32
C TYR A 123 1.01 -14.78 0.67
N GLN A 124 1.20 -16.04 0.27
CA GLN A 124 2.42 -16.45 -0.43
C GLN A 124 2.58 -15.76 -1.78
N LEU A 125 1.47 -15.55 -2.50
CA LEU A 125 1.50 -14.79 -3.75
C LEU A 125 1.75 -13.31 -3.48
N ALA A 126 1.19 -12.74 -2.42
CA ALA A 126 1.47 -11.35 -2.04
C ALA A 126 2.96 -11.14 -1.68
N VAL A 127 3.57 -12.10 -0.99
CA VAL A 127 5.03 -12.07 -0.71
C VAL A 127 5.84 -12.14 -2.00
N ALA A 128 5.48 -13.03 -2.94
CA ALA A 128 6.19 -13.14 -4.21
C ALA A 128 6.04 -11.86 -5.08
N LEU A 129 4.88 -11.20 -5.03
CA LEU A 129 4.66 -9.92 -5.69
C LEU A 129 5.48 -8.79 -5.03
N GLN A 130 5.63 -8.81 -3.69
CA GLN A 130 6.55 -7.91 -3.00
C GLN A 130 7.99 -8.11 -3.46
N GLN A 131 8.47 -9.36 -3.54
CA GLN A 131 9.81 -9.69 -4.00
C GLN A 131 10.06 -9.25 -5.45
N LEU A 132 9.02 -9.28 -6.30
CA LEU A 132 9.10 -8.75 -7.66
C LEU A 132 9.31 -7.22 -7.66
N GLU A 133 8.62 -6.50 -6.78
CA GLU A 133 8.79 -5.05 -6.61
C GLU A 133 10.15 -4.69 -6.03
N ASP A 134 10.62 -5.48 -5.06
CA ASP A 134 11.91 -5.30 -4.40
C ASP A 134 13.10 -5.70 -5.30
N ASN A 135 12.84 -6.09 -6.57
CA ASN A 135 13.83 -6.59 -7.53
C ASN A 135 14.61 -7.83 -7.04
N GLU A 136 14.01 -8.62 -6.16
CA GLU A 136 14.52 -9.94 -5.80
C GLU A 136 14.17 -11.01 -6.84
N LEU A 137 13.15 -10.74 -7.66
CA LEU A 137 12.69 -11.55 -8.78
C LEU A 137 12.59 -10.72 -10.05
N ASP A 138 13.13 -11.23 -11.15
CA ASP A 138 12.99 -10.61 -12.49
C ASP A 138 11.68 -11.00 -13.18
N LEU A 139 11.12 -12.15 -12.80
CA LEU A 139 9.91 -12.71 -13.41
C LEU A 139 9.13 -13.54 -12.38
N LEU A 140 7.81 -13.37 -12.37
CA LEU A 140 6.91 -14.18 -11.57
C LEU A 140 5.86 -14.87 -12.45
N ALA A 141 5.91 -16.19 -12.55
CA ALA A 141 4.87 -17.02 -13.18
C ALA A 141 3.92 -17.57 -12.13
N VAL A 142 2.60 -17.26 -12.26
CA VAL A 142 1.60 -17.62 -11.27
C VAL A 142 0.67 -18.71 -11.82
N SER A 143 0.71 -19.89 -11.21
CA SER A 143 -0.22 -20.99 -11.48
C SER A 143 -0.96 -21.36 -10.20
N MET A 144 -2.27 -21.10 -10.18
CA MET A 144 -3.15 -21.40 -9.03
C MET A 144 -4.54 -21.82 -9.55
N PRO A 145 -5.34 -22.56 -8.78
CA PRO A 145 -6.70 -22.95 -9.18
C PRO A 145 -7.58 -21.74 -9.56
N PRO A 146 -8.57 -21.91 -10.42
CA PRO A 146 -9.52 -20.86 -10.73
C PRO A 146 -10.33 -20.47 -9.48
N GLY A 147 -10.78 -19.20 -9.40
CA GLY A 147 -11.63 -18.71 -8.32
C GLY A 147 -10.92 -18.31 -7.02
N VAL A 148 -9.61 -18.58 -6.85
CA VAL A 148 -8.86 -18.19 -5.63
C VAL A 148 -8.58 -16.70 -5.52
N GLY A 149 -8.75 -15.93 -6.62
CA GLY A 149 -8.58 -14.47 -6.60
C GLY A 149 -7.28 -13.94 -7.20
N LYS A 150 -6.57 -14.73 -8.03
CA LYS A 150 -5.32 -14.32 -8.71
C LYS A 150 -5.43 -12.97 -9.40
N THR A 151 -6.48 -12.82 -10.23
CA THR A 151 -6.70 -11.62 -11.03
C THR A 151 -6.94 -10.39 -10.17
N ALA A 152 -7.76 -10.51 -9.12
CA ALA A 152 -8.03 -9.40 -8.23
C ALA A 152 -6.76 -8.97 -7.47
N LEU A 153 -5.92 -9.93 -7.04
CA LEU A 153 -4.64 -9.60 -6.40
C LEU A 153 -3.66 -8.95 -7.40
N ALA A 154 -3.64 -9.40 -8.66
CA ALA A 154 -2.85 -8.77 -9.71
C ALA A 154 -3.31 -7.32 -9.99
N ILE A 155 -4.61 -7.05 -9.96
CA ILE A 155 -5.15 -5.69 -10.07
C ILE A 155 -4.69 -4.83 -8.88
N PHE A 156 -4.74 -5.35 -7.65
CA PHE A 156 -4.23 -4.65 -6.48
C PHE A 156 -2.74 -4.33 -6.62
N TYR A 157 -1.95 -5.27 -7.15
CA TYR A 157 -0.53 -5.07 -7.40
C TYR A 157 -0.28 -3.98 -8.47
N ILE A 158 -1.02 -4.01 -9.59
CA ILE A 158 -0.96 -2.96 -10.61
C ILE A 158 -1.26 -1.58 -9.99
N CYS A 159 -2.31 -1.48 -9.16
CA CYS A 159 -2.67 -0.21 -8.53
C CYS A 159 -1.64 0.24 -7.50
N TRP A 160 -1.01 -0.69 -6.77
CA TRP A 160 0.03 -0.39 -5.80
C TRP A 160 1.31 0.12 -6.47
N THR A 161 1.84 -0.62 -7.44
CA THR A 161 3.05 -0.23 -8.18
C THR A 161 2.86 1.06 -8.97
N SER A 162 1.64 1.29 -9.50
CA SER A 162 1.30 2.56 -10.16
C SER A 162 1.31 3.76 -9.20
N GLY A 163 1.04 3.53 -7.92
CA GLY A 163 1.16 4.56 -6.88
C GLY A 163 2.62 4.81 -6.46
N LEU A 164 3.43 3.75 -6.42
CA LEU A 164 4.86 3.84 -6.11
C LEU A 164 5.65 4.53 -7.24
N HIS A 165 5.33 4.19 -8.49
CA HIS A 165 6.05 4.63 -9.69
C HIS A 165 5.10 5.29 -10.70
N PRO A 166 4.53 6.46 -10.38
CA PRO A 166 3.54 7.12 -11.23
C PRO A 166 4.10 7.55 -12.61
N GLU A 167 5.42 7.63 -12.75
CA GLU A 167 6.13 7.92 -14.01
C GLU A 167 6.30 6.68 -14.90
N MET A 168 6.24 5.48 -14.32
CA MET A 168 6.42 4.24 -15.08
C MET A 168 5.14 3.84 -15.83
N GLN A 169 5.33 3.12 -16.92
CA GLN A 169 4.21 2.57 -17.70
C GLN A 169 3.99 1.11 -17.31
N THR A 170 2.78 0.79 -16.85
CA THR A 170 2.36 -0.58 -16.61
C THR A 170 1.54 -1.07 -17.81
N LEU A 171 1.92 -2.20 -18.41
CA LEU A 171 1.18 -2.83 -19.49
C LEU A 171 0.49 -4.11 -19.01
N CYS A 172 -0.84 -4.15 -19.15
CA CYS A 172 -1.60 -5.37 -18.98
C CYS A 172 -2.02 -5.91 -20.34
N ALA A 173 -1.73 -7.17 -20.64
CA ALA A 173 -2.04 -7.81 -21.91
C ALA A 173 -2.86 -9.09 -21.70
N SER A 174 -3.83 -9.34 -22.57
CA SER A 174 -4.63 -10.56 -22.62
C SER A 174 -5.11 -10.81 -24.04
N HIS A 175 -5.47 -12.05 -24.33
CA HIS A 175 -6.14 -12.42 -25.57
C HIS A 175 -7.64 -12.05 -25.59
N ASN A 176 -8.20 -11.63 -24.45
CA ASN A 176 -9.62 -11.31 -24.29
C ASN A 176 -9.81 -9.85 -23.90
N ASN A 177 -10.45 -9.07 -24.79
CA ASN A 177 -10.70 -7.65 -24.57
C ASN A 177 -11.72 -7.38 -23.45
N ASP A 178 -12.72 -8.24 -23.24
CA ASP A 178 -13.68 -8.06 -22.16
C ASP A 178 -13.02 -8.24 -20.81
N PHE A 179 -12.03 -9.17 -20.72
CA PHE A 179 -11.21 -9.33 -19.53
C PHE A 179 -10.39 -8.07 -19.24
N LEU A 180 -9.71 -7.50 -20.26
CA LEU A 180 -8.95 -6.27 -20.10
C LEU A 180 -9.81 -5.08 -19.70
N LYS A 181 -11.03 -5.00 -20.25
CA LYS A 181 -12.00 -3.98 -19.85
C LYS A 181 -12.38 -4.14 -18.36
N GLY A 182 -12.63 -5.37 -17.91
CA GLY A 182 -12.88 -5.64 -16.49
C GLY A 182 -11.73 -5.22 -15.57
N VAL A 183 -10.47 -5.47 -15.97
CA VAL A 183 -9.28 -5.00 -15.24
C VAL A 183 -9.23 -3.47 -15.19
N TYR A 184 -9.45 -2.81 -16.33
CA TYR A 184 -9.48 -1.35 -16.42
C TYR A 184 -10.56 -0.73 -15.53
N ASP A 185 -11.79 -1.25 -15.60
CA ASP A 185 -12.92 -0.75 -14.80
C ASP A 185 -12.65 -0.92 -13.30
N GLU A 186 -12.02 -2.03 -12.87
CA GLU A 186 -11.68 -2.24 -11.47
C GLU A 186 -10.52 -1.33 -11.00
N CYS A 187 -9.51 -1.11 -11.84
CA CYS A 187 -8.46 -0.12 -11.53
C CYS A 187 -9.06 1.28 -11.34
N LEU A 188 -10.01 1.69 -12.19
CA LEU A 188 -10.71 2.98 -12.02
C LEU A 188 -11.46 3.08 -10.69
N ARG A 189 -12.13 1.99 -10.26
CA ARG A 189 -12.80 1.96 -8.95
C ARG A 189 -11.84 2.09 -7.79
N ILE A 190 -10.65 1.47 -7.90
CA ILE A 190 -9.61 1.55 -6.86
C ILE A 190 -9.03 2.96 -6.78
N PHE A 191 -8.81 3.60 -7.92
CA PHE A 191 -8.25 4.95 -7.99
C PHE A 191 -9.25 6.06 -7.67
N ASP A 192 -10.56 5.75 -7.64
CA ASP A 192 -11.60 6.73 -7.33
C ASP A 192 -11.49 7.19 -5.86
N PRO A 193 -11.16 8.48 -5.61
CA PRO A 193 -10.99 9.00 -4.25
C PRO A 193 -12.30 9.02 -3.45
N ASP A 194 -13.45 9.10 -4.13
CA ASP A 194 -14.78 9.09 -3.53
C ASP A 194 -15.39 7.68 -3.46
N GLY A 195 -14.64 6.68 -3.92
CA GLY A 195 -15.06 5.29 -4.01
C GLY A 195 -14.97 4.51 -2.69
N GLU A 196 -15.17 3.19 -2.80
CA GLU A 196 -15.14 2.26 -1.67
C GLU A 196 -13.71 1.92 -1.22
N TYR A 197 -12.70 2.17 -2.07
CA TYR A 197 -11.30 1.90 -1.78
C TYR A 197 -10.57 3.13 -1.24
N ARG A 198 -9.55 2.92 -0.44
CA ARG A 198 -8.75 3.98 0.19
C ARG A 198 -7.36 4.16 -0.45
N TRP A 199 -7.26 3.94 -1.75
CA TRP A 199 -6.00 4.09 -2.49
C TRP A 199 -5.43 5.51 -2.39
N ALA A 200 -6.27 6.54 -2.52
CA ALA A 200 -5.87 7.94 -2.44
C ALA A 200 -5.31 8.35 -1.06
N GLU A 201 -5.66 7.64 0.02
CA GLU A 201 -5.07 7.86 1.33
C GLU A 201 -3.63 7.33 1.40
N VAL A 202 -3.32 6.25 0.68
CA VAL A 202 -1.97 5.67 0.59
C VAL A 202 -1.08 6.52 -0.32
N PHE A 203 -1.61 7.01 -1.44
CA PHE A 203 -0.90 7.77 -2.46
C PHE A 203 -1.52 9.15 -2.72
N PRO A 204 -1.54 10.05 -1.72
CA PRO A 204 -2.27 11.33 -1.81
C PRO A 204 -1.68 12.29 -2.85
N LYS A 205 -0.43 12.08 -3.27
CA LYS A 205 0.28 12.92 -4.24
C LYS A 205 0.14 12.44 -5.69
N VAL A 206 -0.57 11.32 -5.91
CA VAL A 206 -0.70 10.66 -7.23
C VAL A 206 -2.16 10.67 -7.70
N PRO A 207 -2.70 11.81 -8.15
CA PRO A 207 -4.08 11.88 -8.63
C PRO A 207 -4.24 11.21 -10.01
N VAL A 208 -5.45 10.75 -10.32
CA VAL A 208 -5.84 10.38 -11.68
C VAL A 208 -5.97 11.63 -12.53
N CYS A 209 -5.17 11.76 -13.58
CA CYS A 209 -5.11 12.95 -14.43
C CYS A 209 -5.79 12.79 -15.78
N GLY A 210 -6.08 11.57 -16.20
CA GLY A 210 -6.74 11.29 -17.48
C GLY A 210 -7.22 9.86 -17.61
N GLN A 211 -8.27 9.68 -18.41
CA GLN A 211 -8.89 8.39 -18.70
C GLN A 211 -9.21 8.33 -20.20
N LEU A 212 -8.86 7.24 -20.86
CA LEU A 212 -9.16 6.99 -22.27
C LEU A 212 -9.78 5.60 -22.42
N ALA A 213 -11.10 5.51 -22.31
CA ALA A 213 -11.84 4.23 -22.36
C ALA A 213 -11.62 3.45 -23.66
N LYS A 214 -11.44 4.13 -24.82
CA LYS A 214 -11.19 3.46 -26.11
C LYS A 214 -9.88 2.67 -26.14
N SER A 215 -8.85 3.12 -25.43
CA SER A 215 -7.53 2.48 -25.34
C SER A 215 -7.28 1.82 -23.99
N LEU A 216 -8.28 1.76 -23.11
CA LEU A 216 -8.17 1.23 -21.75
C LEU A 216 -6.96 1.81 -21.00
N ARG A 217 -6.74 3.13 -21.11
CA ARG A 217 -5.59 3.84 -20.54
C ARG A 217 -6.02 4.72 -19.38
N ILE A 218 -5.27 4.65 -18.30
CA ILE A 218 -5.37 5.51 -17.13
C ILE A 218 -4.05 6.26 -16.98
N ASP A 219 -4.11 7.59 -16.85
CA ASP A 219 -2.94 8.44 -16.61
C ASP A 219 -2.95 8.90 -15.15
N LEU A 220 -1.87 8.59 -14.44
CA LEU A 220 -1.64 8.98 -13.04
C LEU A 220 -0.58 10.08 -12.96
N GLY A 221 -0.64 10.90 -11.91
CA GLY A 221 0.30 11.98 -11.70
C GLY A 221 0.16 13.13 -12.71
N ARG A 222 0.98 14.16 -12.58
CA ARG A 222 0.98 15.31 -13.50
C ARG A 222 1.74 15.00 -14.80
N ARG A 223 1.31 14.05 -15.60
CA ARG A 223 1.86 13.90 -16.96
C ARG A 223 1.39 15.07 -17.81
N LYS A 224 2.30 15.98 -18.17
CA LYS A 224 2.03 16.92 -19.27
C LYS A 224 2.01 16.12 -20.56
N ARG A 225 0.87 16.18 -21.29
CA ARG A 225 0.77 15.66 -22.65
C ARG A 225 1.90 16.25 -23.49
N PHE A 226 2.66 15.39 -24.15
CA PHE A 226 3.41 15.82 -25.33
C PHE A 226 2.38 16.24 -26.39
N GLN A 227 2.38 17.51 -26.76
CA GLN A 227 1.76 18.01 -27.99
C GLN A 227 2.72 17.77 -29.13
#